data_a1a82deac2684b4960ab2dc96c4fba70
#
_entry.id   a1a82deac2684b4960ab2dc96c4fba70
#
_cell.length_a   1.000
_cell.length_b   1.000
_cell.length_c   1.000
_cell.angle_alpha   90.00
_cell.angle_beta   90.00
_cell.angle_gamma   90.00
#
_symmetry.space_group_name_H-M   'P 1'
#
loop_
_entity.id
_entity.type
_entity.pdbx_description
1 polymer ?
#
loop_
_entity_poly.entity_id
_entity_poly.type
_entity_poly.pdbx_seq_one_letter_code
_entity_poly.pdbx_strand_id
1 'polypeptide(L)'
;MRTEMTSRRGRRSFLVGASAGVAAALANPGQSAAQAVGVKPADLPDLTIKEVKAYVLERGRVASIVTNSGIEGNYTLAERYWHPNWSNLGWVEYAKRAVVGKSVLDLPEITEQWTPEKRRVGQLSYAAAIDTCLWDILGKAVGLPIYRILGAYRDKVMAYASTQHHGRLEEFVEEVGTIKAQGFKAYKIHPPSPNGGHDYKLDIEVAKAVRKAAGDDFILLNDPVGVYTREEAIKVGRALQDLNYVAYEDPIPTTDIEGLAQLCAALDIPIHIGEFIFSPYNYAEYIRRGAVDVVRFIVDNVGGITGGMKIARMAELFGMECAPHNWGEAFDHAVHFHCELAMPNNVWFEMTVPQGSGDRPYMKDKIRISPDGCVHAPTNPGLGYEIDRAALDKLTVRIER
;
A
#
# COMPACT_ATOMS: atom_id res chain seq x y z
N MET A 1 -27.29 47.69 2.58
CA MET A 1 -26.12 47.25 1.79
C MET A 1 -26.06 45.75 1.91
N ARG A 2 -26.52 45.05 0.89
CA ARG A 2 -26.48 43.57 0.80
C ARG A 2 -25.16 43.18 0.16
N THR A 3 -24.34 42.44 0.89
CA THR A 3 -23.10 41.85 0.36
C THR A 3 -23.43 40.46 -0.14
N GLU A 4 -23.31 40.30 -1.45
CA GLU A 4 -23.52 39.02 -2.15
C GLU A 4 -22.47 38.01 -1.76
N MET A 5 -22.91 36.87 -1.27
CA MET A 5 -22.11 35.66 -1.16
C MET A 5 -21.96 35.07 -2.56
N THR A 6 -20.81 35.26 -3.15
CA THR A 6 -20.44 34.55 -4.39
C THR A 6 -20.25 33.05 -4.10
N SER A 7 -21.09 32.27 -4.76
CA SER A 7 -21.09 30.81 -4.72
C SER A 7 -19.76 30.25 -5.24
N ARG A 8 -19.09 29.44 -4.44
CA ARG A 8 -18.02 28.54 -4.90
C ARG A 8 -18.63 27.43 -5.78
N ARG A 9 -18.71 27.66 -7.07
CA ARG A 9 -18.91 26.61 -8.08
C ARG A 9 -17.56 26.28 -8.66
N GLY A 10 -17.14 25.02 -8.59
CA GLY A 10 -16.07 24.54 -9.46
C GLY A 10 -15.19 23.42 -8.96
N ARG A 11 -15.62 22.53 -8.03
CA ARG A 11 -15.00 21.21 -7.96
C ARG A 11 -15.82 20.27 -8.85
N ARG A 12 -15.58 20.31 -10.16
CA ARG A 12 -16.10 19.31 -11.09
C ARG A 12 -15.13 18.15 -11.16
N SER A 13 -15.62 17.01 -10.68
CA SER A 13 -15.10 15.67 -10.93
C SER A 13 -14.56 15.54 -12.36
N PHE A 14 -13.25 15.29 -12.49
CA PHE A 14 -12.65 14.75 -13.70
C PHE A 14 -12.91 13.24 -13.74
N LEU A 15 -14.14 12.89 -14.04
CA LEU A 15 -14.56 11.58 -14.53
C LEU A 15 -15.15 11.80 -15.91
N VAL A 16 -14.29 12.03 -16.91
CA VAL A 16 -14.72 11.98 -18.32
C VAL A 16 -13.70 11.15 -19.09
N GLY A 17 -14.08 9.94 -19.43
CA GLY A 17 -13.40 9.20 -20.47
C GLY A 17 -13.35 7.69 -20.35
N ALA A 18 -14.36 7.04 -19.74
CA ALA A 18 -14.52 5.59 -19.89
C ALA A 18 -16.00 5.16 -19.78
N SER A 19 -16.87 5.82 -20.52
CA SER A 19 -18.27 5.42 -20.65
C SER A 19 -18.55 4.89 -22.06
N ALA A 20 -18.03 3.71 -22.37
CA ALA A 20 -18.59 2.84 -23.39
C ALA A 20 -18.06 1.42 -23.17
N GLY A 21 -18.72 0.63 -22.32
CA GLY A 21 -18.39 -0.79 -22.17
C GLY A 21 -18.76 -1.47 -20.86
N VAL A 22 -19.50 -0.83 -19.95
CA VAL A 22 -19.94 -1.47 -18.71
C VAL A 22 -21.46 -1.49 -18.63
N ALA A 23 -22.07 -2.17 -19.58
CA ALA A 23 -23.49 -2.53 -19.53
C ALA A 23 -23.63 -4.01 -19.83
N ALA A 24 -22.95 -4.89 -19.10
CA ALA A 24 -23.26 -6.33 -19.06
C ALA A 24 -22.41 -7.01 -17.97
N ALA A 25 -22.77 -6.87 -16.71
CA ALA A 25 -22.60 -7.84 -15.63
C ALA A 25 -23.09 -7.24 -14.30
N LEU A 26 -24.34 -6.83 -14.23
CA LEU A 26 -25.06 -6.79 -12.95
C LEU A 26 -25.54 -8.21 -12.65
N ALA A 27 -24.61 -9.13 -12.48
CA ALA A 27 -24.86 -10.40 -11.81
C ALA A 27 -24.92 -10.11 -10.32
N ASN A 28 -26.08 -10.32 -9.74
CA ASN A 28 -26.49 -10.21 -8.34
C ASN A 28 -25.34 -10.16 -7.33
N PRO A 29 -25.07 -9.03 -6.65
CA PRO A 29 -24.08 -8.98 -5.56
C PRO A 29 -24.46 -9.87 -4.36
N GLY A 30 -25.70 -10.35 -4.29
CA GLY A 30 -26.15 -11.30 -3.27
C GLY A 30 -25.71 -12.76 -3.48
N GLN A 31 -25.29 -13.15 -4.71
CA GLN A 31 -24.86 -14.54 -4.93
C GLN A 31 -23.39 -14.80 -4.59
N SER A 32 -22.52 -13.81 -4.67
CA SER A 32 -21.09 -13.97 -4.29
C SER A 32 -20.90 -14.04 -2.76
N ALA A 33 -21.70 -13.32 -2.00
CA ALA A 33 -21.69 -13.40 -0.53
C ALA A 33 -22.34 -14.68 -0.03
N ALA A 34 -23.37 -15.19 -0.71
CA ALA A 34 -24.07 -16.43 -0.32
C ALA A 34 -23.23 -17.70 -0.56
N GLN A 35 -22.29 -17.69 -1.50
CA GLN A 35 -21.35 -18.81 -1.70
C GLN A 35 -20.25 -18.88 -0.64
N ALA A 36 -19.94 -17.80 0.05
CA ALA A 36 -18.98 -17.77 1.18
C ALA A 36 -19.60 -18.33 2.49
N VAL A 37 -20.90 -18.54 2.56
CA VAL A 37 -21.66 -18.92 3.79
C VAL A 37 -21.76 -20.45 3.98
N GLY A 38 -20.98 -21.25 3.27
CA GLY A 38 -21.01 -22.71 3.39
C GLY A 38 -20.19 -23.30 4.53
N VAL A 39 -19.23 -22.56 5.08
CA VAL A 39 -18.33 -23.06 6.14
C VAL A 39 -18.99 -22.92 7.50
N LYS A 40 -19.40 -24.01 8.12
CA LYS A 40 -19.87 -23.99 9.51
C LYS A 40 -18.67 -23.88 10.44
N PRO A 41 -18.76 -23.18 11.58
CA PRO A 41 -17.67 -23.13 12.57
C PRO A 41 -17.17 -24.52 12.99
N ALA A 42 -18.05 -25.51 13.02
CA ALA A 42 -17.70 -26.89 13.33
C ALA A 42 -16.87 -27.60 12.24
N ASP A 43 -16.83 -27.07 11.03
CA ASP A 43 -16.10 -27.64 9.91
C ASP A 43 -14.68 -27.02 9.78
N LEU A 44 -14.38 -25.98 10.57
CA LEU A 44 -13.06 -25.39 10.60
C LEU A 44 -12.08 -26.27 11.36
N PRO A 45 -10.82 -26.37 10.91
CA PRO A 45 -9.78 -27.06 11.65
C PRO A 45 -9.47 -26.33 12.97
N ASP A 46 -8.72 -26.98 13.88
CA ASP A 46 -8.27 -26.32 15.12
C ASP A 46 -7.32 -25.16 14.81
N LEU A 47 -7.84 -23.94 14.90
CA LEU A 47 -7.14 -22.69 14.63
C LEU A 47 -6.47 -22.09 15.87
N THR A 48 -6.37 -22.84 16.97
CA THR A 48 -5.58 -22.42 18.14
C THR A 48 -4.09 -22.34 17.79
N ILE A 49 -3.46 -21.23 18.07
CA ILE A 49 -2.04 -20.97 17.77
C ILE A 49 -1.16 -21.71 18.75
N LYS A 50 -0.29 -22.58 18.23
CA LYS A 50 0.64 -23.39 19.03
C LYS A 50 2.08 -22.89 18.99
N GLU A 51 2.52 -22.29 17.89
CA GLU A 51 3.90 -21.93 17.67
C GLU A 51 4.04 -20.61 16.94
N VAL A 52 5.03 -19.81 17.34
CA VAL A 52 5.52 -18.64 16.64
C VAL A 52 7.01 -18.83 16.40
N LYS A 53 7.47 -18.57 15.19
CA LYS A 53 8.89 -18.66 14.83
C LYS A 53 9.25 -17.62 13.77
N ALA A 54 10.53 -17.31 13.66
CA ALA A 54 11.06 -16.51 12.57
C ALA A 54 12.24 -17.22 11.91
N TYR A 55 12.21 -17.33 10.59
CA TYR A 55 13.35 -17.76 9.80
C TYR A 55 14.25 -16.55 9.58
N VAL A 56 15.43 -16.57 10.16
CA VAL A 56 16.41 -15.49 10.01
C VAL A 56 17.28 -15.81 8.81
N LEU A 57 17.27 -14.92 7.83
CA LEU A 57 18.05 -15.01 6.61
C LEU A 57 19.30 -14.12 6.72
N GLU A 58 20.22 -14.19 5.76
CA GLU A 58 21.34 -13.22 5.68
C GLU A 58 20.82 -11.77 5.57
N ARG A 59 19.71 -11.59 4.87
CA ARG A 59 18.98 -10.33 4.79
C ARG A 59 17.50 -10.57 5.02
N GLY A 60 16.95 -9.93 6.05
CA GLY A 60 15.54 -10.03 6.40
C GLY A 60 15.17 -11.27 7.24
N ARG A 61 13.91 -11.38 7.54
CA ARG A 61 13.31 -12.49 8.29
C ARG A 61 11.95 -12.83 7.71
N VAL A 62 11.58 -14.11 7.78
CA VAL A 62 10.22 -14.57 7.51
C VAL A 62 9.55 -14.94 8.83
N ALA A 63 8.52 -14.19 9.19
CA ALA A 63 7.64 -14.50 10.31
C ALA A 63 6.77 -15.71 9.98
N SER A 64 6.50 -16.53 10.97
CA SER A 64 5.65 -17.70 10.84
C SER A 64 4.86 -17.95 12.12
N ILE A 65 3.55 -18.10 11.98
CA ILE A 65 2.60 -18.49 13.04
C ILE A 65 1.94 -19.80 12.62
N VAL A 66 1.91 -20.77 13.52
CA VAL A 66 1.41 -22.14 13.23
C VAL A 66 0.28 -22.50 14.19
N THR A 67 -0.80 -23.04 13.66
CA THR A 67 -1.95 -23.55 14.44
C THR A 67 -1.77 -25.01 14.86
N ASN A 68 -2.61 -25.48 15.78
CA ASN A 68 -2.67 -26.90 16.18
C ASN A 68 -2.94 -27.81 14.99
N SER A 69 -3.78 -27.40 14.05
CA SER A 69 -4.05 -28.15 12.81
C SER A 69 -2.89 -28.13 11.81
N GLY A 70 -1.81 -27.38 12.08
CA GLY A 70 -0.63 -27.30 11.21
C GLY A 70 -0.73 -26.27 10.08
N ILE A 71 -1.81 -25.47 10.02
CA ILE A 71 -1.89 -24.36 9.08
C ILE A 71 -0.90 -23.28 9.51
N GLU A 72 -0.10 -22.80 8.55
CA GLU A 72 0.95 -21.84 8.78
C GLU A 72 0.69 -20.55 8.00
N GLY A 73 0.70 -19.41 8.71
CA GLY A 73 0.68 -18.07 8.13
C GLY A 73 2.06 -17.47 8.13
N ASN A 74 2.37 -16.72 7.08
CA ASN A 74 3.70 -16.17 6.88
C ASN A 74 3.67 -14.71 6.48
N TYR A 75 4.74 -13.96 6.86
CA TYR A 75 4.96 -12.60 6.43
C TYR A 75 6.44 -12.25 6.44
N THR A 76 6.87 -11.29 5.63
CA THR A 76 8.23 -10.76 5.68
C THR A 76 8.33 -9.74 6.80
N LEU A 77 9.27 -9.95 7.71
CA LEU A 77 9.67 -8.91 8.65
C LEU A 77 10.72 -8.05 7.93
N ALA A 78 10.26 -6.99 7.27
CA ALA A 78 11.12 -6.14 6.46
C ALA A 78 12.20 -5.44 7.30
N GLU A 79 13.44 -5.51 6.85
CA GLU A 79 14.50 -4.63 7.31
C GLU A 79 14.45 -3.38 6.43
N ARG A 80 13.67 -2.37 6.83
CA ARG A 80 13.61 -1.12 6.07
C ARG A 80 14.82 -0.26 6.40
N TYR A 81 15.61 0.05 5.39
CA TYR A 81 16.85 0.82 5.47
C TYR A 81 16.72 2.23 6.07
N TRP A 82 15.53 2.82 6.04
CA TRP A 82 15.27 4.17 6.52
C TRP A 82 14.74 4.28 7.96
N HIS A 83 14.57 3.14 8.65
CA HIS A 83 14.14 3.14 10.05
C HIS A 83 15.16 2.42 10.93
N PRO A 84 16.21 3.12 11.43
CA PRO A 84 17.29 2.53 12.22
C PRO A 84 16.81 1.87 13.54
N ASN A 85 15.58 2.15 13.97
CA ASN A 85 14.99 1.60 15.18
C ASN A 85 14.13 0.34 14.94
N TRP A 86 14.05 -0.17 13.72
CA TRP A 86 13.31 -1.38 13.38
C TRP A 86 14.21 -2.62 13.50
N SER A 87 14.68 -2.87 14.70
CA SER A 87 15.22 -4.18 14.97
C SER A 87 14.04 -5.14 15.15
N ASN A 88 13.95 -6.14 14.27
CA ASN A 88 13.02 -7.26 14.44
C ASN A 88 13.48 -8.21 15.58
N LEU A 89 14.47 -7.78 16.36
CA LEU A 89 14.92 -8.45 17.56
C LEU A 89 13.79 -8.45 18.59
N GLY A 90 13.40 -9.64 19.04
CA GLY A 90 12.34 -9.80 20.03
C GLY A 90 10.92 -9.93 19.46
N TRP A 91 10.74 -9.94 18.12
CA TRP A 91 9.41 -10.17 17.53
C TRP A 91 8.81 -11.51 17.97
N VAL A 92 9.59 -12.58 17.97
CA VAL A 92 9.12 -13.91 18.37
C VAL A 92 8.56 -13.91 19.78
N GLU A 93 9.30 -13.33 20.75
CA GLU A 93 8.85 -13.25 22.14
C GLU A 93 7.64 -12.33 22.31
N TYR A 94 7.57 -11.24 21.55
CA TYR A 94 6.39 -10.38 21.52
C TYR A 94 5.18 -11.12 20.98
N ALA A 95 5.32 -11.77 19.82
CA ALA A 95 4.24 -12.48 19.15
C ALA A 95 3.74 -13.68 19.96
N LYS A 96 4.64 -14.46 20.58
CA LYS A 96 4.25 -15.56 21.49
C LYS A 96 3.31 -15.09 22.58
N ARG A 97 3.67 -14.00 23.28
CA ARG A 97 2.83 -13.45 24.36
C ARG A 97 1.49 -12.94 23.85
N ALA A 98 1.46 -12.44 22.62
CA ALA A 98 0.27 -11.88 22.03
C ALA A 98 -0.74 -12.94 21.57
N VAL A 99 -0.26 -14.09 21.02
CA VAL A 99 -1.15 -14.99 20.27
C VAL A 99 -1.11 -16.46 20.66
N VAL A 100 -0.05 -16.99 21.29
CA VAL A 100 0.00 -18.42 21.63
C VAL A 100 -1.14 -18.80 22.59
N GLY A 101 -1.85 -19.87 22.27
CA GLY A 101 -3.03 -20.34 22.99
C GLY A 101 -4.34 -19.66 22.62
N LYS A 102 -4.30 -18.59 21.79
CA LYS A 102 -5.51 -17.94 21.25
C LYS A 102 -5.90 -18.56 19.92
N SER A 103 -7.18 -18.40 19.55
CA SER A 103 -7.68 -18.76 18.24
C SER A 103 -7.40 -17.67 17.21
N VAL A 104 -7.13 -18.04 15.98
CA VAL A 104 -7.07 -17.09 14.85
C VAL A 104 -8.41 -16.36 14.68
N LEU A 105 -9.52 -16.97 15.08
CA LEU A 105 -10.86 -16.35 15.04
C LEU A 105 -11.02 -15.18 16.02
N ASP A 106 -10.13 -15.08 17.01
CA ASP A 106 -10.08 -13.95 17.97
C ASP A 106 -9.28 -12.75 17.42
N LEU A 107 -9.04 -12.71 16.11
CA LEU A 107 -8.25 -11.66 15.45
C LEU A 107 -8.66 -10.24 15.88
N PRO A 108 -9.95 -9.85 15.98
CA PRO A 108 -10.33 -8.53 16.47
C PRO A 108 -9.85 -8.25 17.90
N GLU A 109 -9.97 -9.22 18.82
CA GLU A 109 -9.48 -9.06 20.20
C GLU A 109 -7.96 -8.94 20.24
N ILE A 110 -7.26 -9.73 19.44
CA ILE A 110 -5.81 -9.70 19.33
C ILE A 110 -5.35 -8.32 18.81
N THR A 111 -6.02 -7.80 17.78
CA THR A 111 -5.64 -6.52 17.14
C THR A 111 -5.98 -5.30 18.00
N GLU A 112 -6.99 -5.36 18.88
CA GLU A 112 -7.31 -4.26 19.80
C GLU A 112 -6.25 -4.01 20.87
N GLN A 113 -5.34 -4.98 21.11
CA GLN A 113 -4.19 -4.75 22.01
C GLN A 113 -3.25 -3.65 21.48
N TRP A 114 -3.37 -3.30 20.20
CA TRP A 114 -2.57 -2.26 19.53
C TRP A 114 -3.30 -0.92 19.45
N THR A 115 -4.17 -0.66 20.44
CA THR A 115 -4.93 0.61 20.54
C THR A 115 -4.03 1.78 20.92
N PRO A 116 -4.53 3.02 20.75
CA PRO A 116 -3.79 4.24 21.05
C PRO A 116 -3.15 4.32 22.43
N GLU A 117 -3.81 3.83 23.46
CA GLU A 117 -3.32 3.88 24.83
C GLU A 117 -2.13 2.97 25.09
N LYS A 118 -2.00 1.93 24.29
CA LYS A 118 -0.90 0.95 24.39
C LYS A 118 0.22 1.21 23.37
N ARG A 119 0.19 2.35 22.69
CA ARG A 119 1.06 2.67 21.56
C ARG A 119 2.53 2.72 21.93
N ARG A 120 3.29 1.89 21.26
CA ARG A 120 4.69 2.11 21.00
C ARG A 120 4.87 1.99 19.48
N VAL A 121 5.23 3.07 18.82
CA VAL A 121 5.34 3.13 17.34
C VAL A 121 6.17 1.98 16.78
N GLY A 122 7.27 1.62 17.45
CA GLY A 122 8.09 0.47 17.07
C GLY A 122 7.46 -0.92 17.21
N GLN A 123 6.23 -1.02 17.75
CA GLN A 123 5.51 -2.29 17.88
C GLN A 123 4.43 -2.46 16.78
N LEU A 124 4.15 -1.42 15.98
CA LEU A 124 3.15 -1.50 14.90
C LEU A 124 3.59 -2.47 13.80
N SER A 125 4.86 -2.50 13.44
CA SER A 125 5.38 -3.49 12.48
C SER A 125 5.31 -4.91 13.01
N TYR A 126 5.52 -5.10 14.32
CA TYR A 126 5.33 -6.41 14.96
C TYR A 126 3.88 -6.84 14.89
N ALA A 127 2.98 -5.90 15.19
CA ALA A 127 1.56 -6.10 15.09
C ALA A 127 1.13 -6.42 13.65
N ALA A 128 1.67 -5.71 12.66
CA ALA A 128 1.40 -5.93 11.24
C ALA A 128 1.79 -7.34 10.79
N ALA A 129 2.95 -7.82 11.23
CA ALA A 129 3.39 -9.18 10.90
C ALA A 129 2.49 -10.25 11.54
N ILE A 130 2.05 -10.03 12.78
CA ILE A 130 1.10 -10.94 13.43
C ILE A 130 -0.24 -10.91 12.68
N ASP A 131 -0.81 -9.72 12.46
CA ASP A 131 -2.09 -9.53 11.77
C ASP A 131 -2.09 -10.21 10.41
N THR A 132 -1.06 -9.99 9.61
CA THR A 132 -0.92 -10.59 8.28
C THR A 132 -0.83 -12.11 8.33
N CYS A 133 -0.03 -12.68 9.27
CA CYS A 133 0.02 -14.13 9.45
C CYS A 133 -1.34 -14.71 9.86
N LEU A 134 -2.12 -14.02 10.69
CA LEU A 134 -3.46 -14.49 11.10
C LEU A 134 -4.45 -14.45 9.93
N TRP A 135 -4.42 -13.39 9.12
CA TRP A 135 -5.22 -13.31 7.89
C TRP A 135 -4.84 -14.40 6.87
N ASP A 136 -3.54 -14.71 6.73
CA ASP A 136 -3.05 -15.78 5.85
C ASP A 136 -3.56 -17.16 6.32
N ILE A 137 -3.48 -17.43 7.64
CA ILE A 137 -4.05 -18.66 8.22
C ILE A 137 -5.55 -18.72 7.97
N LEU A 138 -6.28 -17.63 8.25
CA LEU A 138 -7.73 -17.60 8.06
C LEU A 138 -8.12 -17.90 6.62
N GLY A 139 -7.44 -17.25 5.66
CA GLY A 139 -7.66 -17.51 4.24
C GLY A 139 -7.41 -18.95 3.84
N LYS A 140 -6.32 -19.54 4.32
CA LYS A 140 -5.98 -20.96 4.09
C LYS A 140 -7.00 -21.91 4.73
N ALA A 141 -7.46 -21.59 5.95
CA ALA A 141 -8.45 -22.41 6.67
C ALA A 141 -9.81 -22.46 5.98
N VAL A 142 -10.24 -21.34 5.38
CA VAL A 142 -11.53 -21.27 4.66
C VAL A 142 -11.41 -21.50 3.15
N GLY A 143 -10.20 -21.73 2.64
CA GLY A 143 -9.95 -22.00 1.22
C GLY A 143 -10.11 -20.79 0.30
N LEU A 144 -9.96 -19.56 0.81
CA LEU A 144 -10.15 -18.31 0.05
C LEU A 144 -8.93 -17.39 0.13
N PRO A 145 -8.63 -16.64 -0.94
CA PRO A 145 -7.70 -15.52 -0.86
C PRO A 145 -8.20 -14.43 0.10
N ILE A 146 -7.30 -13.75 0.79
CA ILE A 146 -7.63 -12.74 1.81
C ILE A 146 -8.61 -11.68 1.30
N TYR A 147 -8.40 -11.14 0.09
CA TYR A 147 -9.27 -10.10 -0.45
C TYR A 147 -10.74 -10.53 -0.57
N ARG A 148 -11.01 -11.84 -0.78
CA ARG A 148 -12.37 -12.38 -0.81
C ARG A 148 -13.03 -12.30 0.57
N ILE A 149 -12.27 -12.54 1.62
CA ILE A 149 -12.76 -12.49 3.01
C ILE A 149 -12.97 -11.03 3.45
N LEU A 150 -12.12 -10.11 2.99
CA LEU A 150 -12.25 -8.67 3.24
C LEU A 150 -13.46 -8.03 2.54
N GLY A 151 -14.10 -8.74 1.60
CA GLY A 151 -15.21 -8.24 0.79
C GLY A 151 -14.71 -7.72 -0.56
N ALA A 152 -14.33 -8.63 -1.46
CA ALA A 152 -13.79 -8.32 -2.77
C ALA A 152 -14.63 -7.32 -3.55
N TYR A 153 -14.00 -6.26 -4.01
CA TYR A 153 -14.61 -5.26 -4.88
C TYR A 153 -14.23 -5.48 -6.34
N ARG A 154 -13.00 -5.95 -6.60
CA ARG A 154 -12.47 -6.18 -7.95
C ARG A 154 -11.53 -7.39 -7.99
N ASP A 155 -11.16 -7.81 -9.20
CA ASP A 155 -10.24 -8.94 -9.43
C ASP A 155 -8.93 -8.52 -10.10
N LYS A 156 -8.74 -7.22 -10.35
CA LYS A 156 -7.51 -6.63 -10.85
C LYS A 156 -7.41 -5.14 -10.52
N VAL A 157 -6.20 -4.63 -10.46
CA VAL A 157 -5.90 -3.21 -10.26
C VAL A 157 -4.90 -2.75 -11.31
N MET A 158 -5.12 -1.57 -11.90
CA MET A 158 -4.18 -0.96 -12.83
C MET A 158 -2.91 -0.53 -12.08
N ALA A 159 -1.74 -0.86 -12.64
CA ALA A 159 -0.48 -0.50 -12.02
C ALA A 159 0.11 0.79 -12.59
N TYR A 160 0.76 1.58 -11.71
CA TYR A 160 1.73 2.56 -12.14
C TYR A 160 3.16 2.08 -11.81
N ALA A 161 4.10 2.47 -12.67
CA ALA A 161 5.52 2.23 -12.40
C ALA A 161 6.03 3.22 -11.37
N SER A 162 6.64 2.74 -10.28
CA SER A 162 7.32 3.55 -9.27
C SER A 162 8.81 3.26 -9.33
N THR A 163 9.61 4.26 -9.67
CA THR A 163 11.04 4.08 -9.98
C THR A 163 11.92 4.75 -8.94
N GLN A 164 13.23 4.53 -9.04
CA GLN A 164 14.22 5.14 -8.16
C GLN A 164 14.48 6.61 -8.54
N HIS A 165 15.13 7.34 -7.64
CA HIS A 165 15.72 8.64 -7.99
C HIS A 165 16.82 8.48 -9.02
N HIS A 166 16.85 9.34 -10.02
CA HIS A 166 17.95 9.45 -10.97
C HIS A 166 18.78 10.69 -10.71
N GLY A 167 20.01 10.72 -11.21
CA GLY A 167 20.91 11.85 -11.04
C GLY A 167 20.76 12.91 -12.12
N ARG A 168 20.27 12.55 -13.31
CA ARG A 168 20.22 13.40 -14.50
C ARG A 168 18.87 13.34 -15.19
N LEU A 169 18.47 14.47 -15.76
CA LEU A 169 17.21 14.63 -16.48
C LEU A 169 17.03 13.59 -17.62
N GLU A 170 18.10 13.30 -18.37
CA GLU A 170 18.06 12.40 -19.50
C GLU A 170 17.65 10.98 -19.09
N GLU A 171 18.03 10.54 -17.90
CA GLU A 171 17.70 9.21 -17.36
C GLU A 171 16.19 9.04 -17.18
N PHE A 172 15.50 10.08 -16.70
CA PHE A 172 14.04 10.07 -16.60
C PHE A 172 13.35 10.01 -17.96
N VAL A 173 13.89 10.71 -18.96
CA VAL A 173 13.34 10.73 -20.33
C VAL A 173 13.50 9.35 -20.99
N GLU A 174 14.66 8.71 -20.84
CA GLU A 174 14.91 7.36 -21.34
C GLU A 174 14.03 6.32 -20.65
N GLU A 175 13.83 6.47 -19.34
CA GLU A 175 13.02 5.56 -18.54
C GLU A 175 11.54 5.56 -18.97
N VAL A 176 10.97 6.70 -19.36
CA VAL A 176 9.60 6.77 -19.90
C VAL A 176 9.39 5.79 -21.05
N GLY A 177 10.34 5.71 -21.98
CA GLY A 177 10.28 4.76 -23.11
C GLY A 177 10.24 3.31 -22.62
N THR A 178 11.09 2.98 -21.67
CA THR A 178 11.19 1.66 -21.05
C THR A 178 9.90 1.28 -20.32
N ILE A 179 9.33 2.20 -19.53
CA ILE A 179 8.08 2.01 -18.78
C ILE A 179 6.91 1.75 -19.74
N LYS A 180 6.78 2.55 -20.80
CA LYS A 180 5.75 2.36 -21.84
C LYS A 180 5.91 1.01 -22.56
N ALA A 181 7.15 0.61 -22.91
CA ALA A 181 7.44 -0.65 -23.56
C ALA A 181 7.11 -1.88 -22.67
N GLN A 182 7.20 -1.73 -21.36
CA GLN A 182 6.77 -2.75 -20.39
C GLN A 182 5.25 -2.86 -20.24
N GLY A 183 4.47 -1.96 -20.83
CA GLY A 183 3.00 -1.98 -20.82
C GLY A 183 2.35 -1.17 -19.72
N PHE A 184 3.11 -0.46 -18.90
CA PHE A 184 2.54 0.46 -17.91
C PHE A 184 1.73 1.60 -18.56
N LYS A 185 0.70 2.05 -17.87
CA LYS A 185 -0.16 3.16 -18.30
C LYS A 185 0.08 4.43 -17.48
N ALA A 186 0.84 4.32 -16.41
CA ALA A 186 1.16 5.43 -15.52
C ALA A 186 2.59 5.28 -14.97
N TYR A 187 3.20 6.42 -14.62
CA TYR A 187 4.56 6.50 -14.11
C TYR A 187 4.68 7.53 -13.01
N LYS A 188 5.23 7.13 -11.87
CA LYS A 188 5.55 8.00 -10.72
C LYS A 188 7.04 8.32 -10.74
N ILE A 189 7.34 9.61 -10.75
CA ILE A 189 8.70 10.15 -10.71
C ILE A 189 9.06 10.46 -9.27
N HIS A 190 10.23 9.97 -8.84
CA HIS A 190 10.93 10.52 -7.68
C HIS A 190 11.97 11.54 -8.21
N PRO A 191 11.82 12.85 -7.94
CA PRO A 191 12.69 13.88 -8.49
C PRO A 191 14.18 13.64 -8.22
N PRO A 192 15.08 14.23 -9.00
CA PRO A 192 16.51 14.10 -8.79
C PRO A 192 16.91 14.48 -7.36
N SER A 193 17.81 13.71 -6.78
CA SER A 193 18.41 14.00 -5.48
C SER A 193 19.92 14.10 -5.61
N PRO A 194 20.43 15.15 -6.28
CA PRO A 194 21.85 15.30 -6.51
C PRO A 194 22.58 15.49 -5.17
N ASN A 195 23.53 14.60 -4.89
CA ASN A 195 24.35 14.62 -3.66
C ASN A 195 23.54 14.64 -2.35
N GLY A 196 22.31 14.07 -2.35
CA GLY A 196 21.43 14.05 -1.18
C GLY A 196 20.70 15.36 -0.88
N GLY A 197 20.77 16.33 -1.79
CA GLY A 197 19.98 17.56 -1.75
C GLY A 197 18.81 17.54 -2.73
N HIS A 198 18.09 18.64 -2.80
CA HIS A 198 17.02 18.84 -3.80
C HIS A 198 17.18 20.20 -4.49
N ASP A 199 16.68 20.31 -5.73
CA ASP A 199 16.55 21.55 -6.48
C ASP A 199 15.20 21.57 -7.17
N TYR A 200 14.22 22.25 -6.58
CA TYR A 200 12.85 22.30 -7.10
C TYR A 200 12.76 22.87 -8.54
N LYS A 201 13.75 23.66 -8.99
CA LYS A 201 13.77 24.17 -10.37
C LYS A 201 14.16 23.07 -11.35
N LEU A 202 15.16 22.26 -10.99
CA LEU A 202 15.54 21.08 -11.76
C LEU A 202 14.37 20.08 -11.80
N ASP A 203 13.66 19.91 -10.70
CA ASP A 203 12.52 18.99 -10.61
C ASP A 203 11.39 19.42 -11.56
N ILE A 204 11.12 20.72 -11.68
CA ILE A 204 10.17 21.26 -12.66
C ILE A 204 10.65 20.99 -14.10
N GLU A 205 11.94 21.16 -14.38
CA GLU A 205 12.48 20.89 -15.72
C GLU A 205 12.41 19.39 -16.07
N VAL A 206 12.68 18.51 -15.09
CA VAL A 206 12.48 17.06 -15.25
C VAL A 206 11.00 16.74 -15.53
N ALA A 207 10.08 17.30 -14.77
CA ALA A 207 8.65 17.08 -14.97
C ALA A 207 8.19 17.50 -16.37
N LYS A 208 8.68 18.64 -16.90
CA LYS A 208 8.42 19.10 -18.27
C LYS A 208 8.98 18.14 -19.31
N ALA A 209 10.23 17.71 -19.12
CA ALA A 209 10.90 16.81 -20.06
C ALA A 209 10.23 15.44 -20.11
N VAL A 210 9.84 14.91 -18.96
CA VAL A 210 9.10 13.64 -18.85
C VAL A 210 7.71 13.75 -19.49
N ARG A 211 6.95 14.82 -19.25
CA ARG A 211 5.66 15.04 -19.93
C ARG A 211 5.83 15.09 -21.45
N LYS A 212 6.85 15.80 -21.94
CA LYS A 212 7.15 15.86 -23.36
C LYS A 212 7.48 14.49 -23.95
N ALA A 213 8.24 13.66 -23.26
CA ALA A 213 8.61 12.32 -23.69
C ALA A 213 7.45 11.31 -23.58
N ALA A 214 6.65 11.44 -22.54
CA ALA A 214 5.50 10.58 -22.29
C ALA A 214 4.33 10.83 -23.27
N GLY A 215 4.16 12.07 -23.75
CA GLY A 215 3.00 12.53 -24.49
C GLY A 215 1.83 12.89 -23.55
N ASP A 216 0.81 13.54 -24.09
CA ASP A 216 -0.25 14.19 -23.31
C ASP A 216 -1.18 13.19 -22.60
N ASP A 217 -1.40 12.02 -23.19
CA ASP A 217 -2.34 11.00 -22.67
C ASP A 217 -1.74 10.08 -21.60
N PHE A 218 -0.41 10.10 -21.40
CA PHE A 218 0.23 9.21 -20.45
C PHE A 218 0.10 9.75 -19.02
N ILE A 219 -0.29 8.89 -18.09
CA ILE A 219 -0.56 9.28 -16.71
C ILE A 219 0.76 9.43 -15.96
N LEU A 220 0.96 10.59 -15.33
CA LEU A 220 2.17 10.93 -14.57
C LEU A 220 1.84 11.32 -13.14
N LEU A 221 2.64 10.83 -12.21
CA LEU A 221 2.62 11.13 -10.78
C LEU A 221 3.99 11.67 -10.37
N ASN A 222 4.05 12.45 -9.29
CA ASN A 222 5.30 13.00 -8.78
C ASN A 222 5.38 12.82 -7.27
N ASP A 223 6.56 12.44 -6.76
CA ASP A 223 6.80 12.14 -5.35
C ASP A 223 8.20 12.64 -4.92
N PRO A 224 8.29 13.83 -4.35
CA PRO A 224 9.55 14.36 -3.83
C PRO A 224 9.95 13.85 -2.44
N VAL A 225 9.17 12.97 -1.84
CA VAL A 225 9.49 12.33 -0.55
C VAL A 225 9.71 13.35 0.59
N GLY A 226 8.87 14.38 0.65
CA GLY A 226 8.82 15.33 1.76
C GLY A 226 9.94 16.36 1.83
N VAL A 227 10.68 16.62 0.73
CA VAL A 227 11.90 17.44 0.77
C VAL A 227 11.67 18.95 0.62
N TYR A 228 10.51 19.39 0.11
CA TYR A 228 10.30 20.81 -0.17
C TYR A 228 9.89 21.63 1.06
N THR A 229 10.22 22.93 0.99
CA THR A 229 9.52 23.94 1.79
C THR A 229 8.11 24.18 1.25
N ARG A 230 7.22 24.78 2.04
CA ARG A 230 5.85 25.11 1.59
C ARG A 230 5.83 25.94 0.31
N GLU A 231 6.75 26.92 0.20
CA GLU A 231 6.85 27.80 -0.97
C GLU A 231 7.29 27.05 -2.22
N GLU A 232 8.30 26.19 -2.10
CA GLU A 232 8.79 25.35 -3.21
C GLU A 232 7.71 24.37 -3.66
N ALA A 233 7.05 23.70 -2.71
CA ALA A 233 5.95 22.76 -2.99
C ALA A 233 4.79 23.41 -3.77
N ILE A 234 4.43 24.65 -3.46
CA ILE A 234 3.41 25.39 -4.23
C ILE A 234 3.90 25.66 -5.67
N LYS A 235 5.18 26.05 -5.86
CA LYS A 235 5.73 26.31 -7.19
C LYS A 235 5.77 25.04 -8.04
N VAL A 236 6.26 23.94 -7.46
CA VAL A 236 6.30 22.64 -8.13
C VAL A 236 4.88 22.16 -8.43
N GLY A 237 3.98 22.19 -7.44
CA GLY A 237 2.60 21.74 -7.61
C GLY A 237 1.86 22.46 -8.74
N ARG A 238 2.04 23.79 -8.87
CA ARG A 238 1.48 24.56 -9.98
C ARG A 238 2.06 24.14 -11.34
N ALA A 239 3.37 23.90 -11.40
CA ALA A 239 3.99 23.40 -12.63
C ALA A 239 3.48 22.00 -12.99
N LEU A 240 3.29 21.11 -12.01
CA LEU A 240 2.71 19.78 -12.23
C LEU A 240 1.26 19.83 -12.73
N GLN A 241 0.44 20.78 -12.21
CA GLN A 241 -0.91 21.03 -12.71
C GLN A 241 -0.92 21.45 -14.18
N ASP A 242 -0.08 22.41 -14.54
CA ASP A 242 0.06 22.90 -15.93
C ASP A 242 0.52 21.79 -16.88
N LEU A 243 1.19 20.78 -16.35
CA LEU A 243 1.69 19.60 -17.07
C LEU A 243 0.74 18.40 -17.00
N ASN A 244 -0.48 18.55 -16.46
CA ASN A 244 -1.46 17.46 -16.30
C ASN A 244 -0.94 16.23 -15.54
N TYR A 245 -0.13 16.43 -14.50
CA TYR A 245 0.14 15.36 -13.54
C TYR A 245 -1.11 15.12 -12.69
N VAL A 246 -1.35 13.85 -12.31
CA VAL A 246 -2.58 13.46 -11.60
C VAL A 246 -2.40 13.27 -10.11
N ALA A 247 -1.16 13.26 -9.62
CA ALA A 247 -0.86 13.10 -8.20
C ALA A 247 0.44 13.81 -7.82
N TYR A 248 0.43 14.39 -6.62
CA TYR A 248 1.57 14.99 -5.97
C TYR A 248 1.71 14.41 -4.56
N GLU A 249 2.59 13.43 -4.43
CA GLU A 249 2.80 12.67 -3.20
C GLU A 249 3.84 13.34 -2.32
N ASP A 250 3.60 13.34 -1.02
CA ASP A 250 4.48 13.82 0.05
C ASP A 250 5.34 15.04 -0.34
N PRO A 251 4.71 16.20 -0.74
CA PRO A 251 5.48 17.36 -1.19
C PRO A 251 6.35 18.01 -0.11
N ILE A 252 5.87 17.98 1.15
CA ILE A 252 6.55 18.53 2.32
C ILE A 252 6.50 17.50 3.46
N PRO A 253 7.33 17.67 4.52
CA PRO A 253 7.29 16.75 5.66
C PRO A 253 5.88 16.56 6.22
N THR A 254 5.48 15.31 6.43
CA THR A 254 4.14 14.96 6.95
C THR A 254 3.86 15.54 8.33
N THR A 255 4.88 15.90 9.11
CA THR A 255 4.72 16.57 10.40
C THR A 255 4.17 18.00 10.29
N ASP A 256 4.20 18.59 9.09
CA ASP A 256 3.68 19.94 8.82
C ASP A 256 2.22 19.88 8.33
N ILE A 257 1.30 19.48 9.20
CA ILE A 257 -0.13 19.32 8.87
C ILE A 257 -0.75 20.63 8.36
N GLU A 258 -0.40 21.78 8.95
CA GLU A 258 -0.87 23.09 8.50
C GLU A 258 -0.38 23.45 7.10
N GLY A 259 0.87 23.11 6.79
CA GLY A 259 1.45 23.29 5.46
C GLY A 259 0.75 22.43 4.43
N LEU A 260 0.51 21.17 4.75
CA LEU A 260 -0.25 20.24 3.89
C LEU A 260 -1.67 20.74 3.63
N ALA A 261 -2.38 21.21 4.66
CA ALA A 261 -3.71 21.80 4.49
C ALA A 261 -3.70 23.06 3.60
N GLN A 262 -2.64 23.89 3.69
CA GLN A 262 -2.45 25.03 2.78
C GLN A 262 -2.21 24.57 1.34
N LEU A 263 -1.43 23.52 1.12
CA LEU A 263 -1.19 22.96 -0.22
C LEU A 263 -2.47 22.40 -0.83
N CYS A 264 -3.22 21.57 -0.10
CA CYS A 264 -4.52 21.03 -0.55
C CYS A 264 -5.52 22.15 -0.90
N ALA A 265 -5.47 23.29 -0.18
CA ALA A 265 -6.34 24.43 -0.45
C ALA A 265 -5.88 25.30 -1.65
N ALA A 266 -4.59 25.31 -1.96
CA ALA A 266 -3.97 26.20 -2.95
C ALA A 266 -3.74 25.54 -4.31
N LEU A 267 -3.77 24.23 -4.37
CA LEU A 267 -3.48 23.42 -5.56
C LEU A 267 -4.72 22.61 -5.97
N ASP A 268 -4.90 22.42 -7.28
CA ASP A 268 -5.95 21.57 -7.83
C ASP A 268 -5.46 20.12 -8.05
N ILE A 269 -4.15 19.91 -8.15
CA ILE A 269 -3.58 18.56 -8.21
C ILE A 269 -3.75 17.86 -6.85
N PRO A 270 -4.27 16.61 -6.81
CA PRO A 270 -4.46 15.89 -5.56
C PRO A 270 -3.15 15.66 -4.79
N ILE A 271 -3.16 15.99 -3.51
CA ILE A 271 -2.05 15.76 -2.59
C ILE A 271 -2.22 14.38 -1.94
N HIS A 272 -1.28 13.48 -2.20
CA HIS A 272 -1.24 12.13 -1.65
C HIS A 272 -0.36 12.09 -0.41
N ILE A 273 -0.89 11.67 0.74
CA ILE A 273 -0.15 11.64 2.01
C ILE A 273 -0.43 10.35 2.77
N GLY A 274 0.59 9.79 3.41
CA GLY A 274 0.35 8.75 4.40
C GLY A 274 1.45 7.73 4.64
N GLU A 275 2.44 7.57 3.78
CA GLU A 275 3.49 6.55 3.98
C GLU A 275 4.31 6.79 5.26
N PHE A 276 4.47 8.05 5.67
CA PHE A 276 5.15 8.42 6.93
C PHE A 276 4.19 8.65 8.10
N ILE A 277 2.91 8.30 7.97
CA ILE A 277 1.94 8.38 9.07
C ILE A 277 1.86 7.02 9.76
N PHE A 278 2.20 7.01 11.04
CA PHE A 278 2.14 5.81 11.87
C PHE A 278 0.82 5.76 12.66
N SER A 279 0.25 4.56 12.80
CA SER A 279 -1.01 4.31 13.46
C SER A 279 -2.25 4.80 12.69
N PRO A 280 -3.29 3.96 12.52
CA PRO A 280 -4.50 4.34 11.79
C PRO A 280 -5.25 5.51 12.45
N TYR A 281 -5.04 5.75 13.73
CA TYR A 281 -5.72 6.82 14.47
C TYR A 281 -5.23 8.22 14.11
N ASN A 282 -3.99 8.36 13.64
CA ASN A 282 -3.43 9.65 13.28
C ASN A 282 -4.04 10.20 11.98
N TYR A 283 -4.49 9.33 11.08
CA TYR A 283 -5.07 9.73 9.79
C TYR A 283 -6.32 10.61 9.93
N ALA A 284 -7.12 10.40 10.99
CA ALA A 284 -8.30 11.19 11.24
C ALA A 284 -8.00 12.70 11.36
N GLU A 285 -6.83 13.06 11.88
CA GLU A 285 -6.44 14.47 12.02
C GLU A 285 -6.11 15.11 10.67
N TYR A 286 -5.39 14.40 9.79
CA TYR A 286 -5.09 14.88 8.43
C TYR A 286 -6.37 15.06 7.61
N ILE A 287 -7.28 14.08 7.66
CA ILE A 287 -8.57 14.14 6.96
C ILE A 287 -9.41 15.30 7.48
N ARG A 288 -9.55 15.45 8.80
CA ARG A 288 -10.36 16.53 9.41
C ARG A 288 -9.85 17.92 9.08
N ARG A 289 -8.53 18.09 8.97
CA ARG A 289 -7.90 19.38 8.63
C ARG A 289 -7.87 19.66 7.13
N GLY A 290 -8.28 18.72 6.29
CA GLY A 290 -8.13 18.85 4.85
C GLY A 290 -6.66 18.92 4.42
N ALA A 291 -5.80 18.17 5.10
CA ALA A 291 -4.36 18.11 4.89
C ALA A 291 -3.95 16.95 3.97
N VAL A 292 -4.92 16.33 3.30
CA VAL A 292 -4.75 15.22 2.38
C VAL A 292 -5.93 15.18 1.42
N ASP A 293 -5.71 14.88 0.15
CA ASP A 293 -6.76 14.62 -0.85
C ASP A 293 -6.88 13.12 -1.14
N VAL A 294 -5.78 12.40 -1.21
CA VAL A 294 -5.73 10.94 -1.38
C VAL A 294 -4.93 10.31 -0.24
N VAL A 295 -5.58 9.45 0.51
CA VAL A 295 -4.96 8.81 1.67
C VAL A 295 -4.07 7.66 1.22
N ARG A 296 -2.84 7.59 1.77
CA ARG A 296 -1.93 6.46 1.58
C ARG A 296 -1.67 5.77 2.91
N PHE A 297 -1.20 4.53 2.89
CA PHE A 297 -0.69 3.84 4.08
C PHE A 297 0.31 2.74 3.70
N ILE A 298 1.13 2.38 4.66
CA ILE A 298 1.96 1.17 4.64
C ILE A 298 1.43 0.24 5.73
N VAL A 299 1.15 -1.02 5.39
CA VAL A 299 0.58 -1.99 6.36
C VAL A 299 1.43 -2.12 7.61
N ASP A 300 2.75 -2.07 7.49
CA ASP A 300 3.68 -2.14 8.63
C ASP A 300 3.56 -0.95 9.59
N ASN A 301 3.23 0.24 9.06
CA ASN A 301 3.10 1.46 9.85
C ASN A 301 1.77 1.57 10.57
N VAL A 302 0.80 0.74 10.18
CA VAL A 302 -0.59 0.88 10.66
C VAL A 302 -1.14 -0.37 11.34
N GLY A 303 -0.29 -1.38 11.57
CA GLY A 303 -0.68 -2.60 12.28
C GLY A 303 -1.36 -3.65 11.39
N GLY A 304 -0.92 -3.76 10.13
CA GLY A 304 -1.32 -4.83 9.21
C GLY A 304 -2.54 -4.53 8.34
N ILE A 305 -3.10 -5.56 7.77
CA ILE A 305 -4.31 -5.53 6.94
C ILE A 305 -5.48 -4.89 7.69
N THR A 306 -5.70 -5.30 8.95
CA THR A 306 -6.77 -4.78 9.79
C THR A 306 -6.66 -3.26 9.98
N GLY A 307 -5.45 -2.75 10.22
CA GLY A 307 -5.19 -1.31 10.34
C GLY A 307 -5.36 -0.57 9.02
N GLY A 308 -4.82 -1.09 7.93
CA GLY A 308 -4.96 -0.53 6.60
C GLY A 308 -6.41 -0.43 6.14
N MET A 309 -7.20 -1.48 6.36
CA MET A 309 -8.63 -1.49 6.01
C MET A 309 -9.45 -0.50 6.86
N LYS A 310 -9.09 -0.24 8.13
CA LYS A 310 -9.72 0.83 8.93
C LYS A 310 -9.50 2.21 8.29
N ILE A 311 -8.29 2.48 7.82
CA ILE A 311 -7.95 3.74 7.12
C ILE A 311 -8.72 3.84 5.80
N ALA A 312 -8.71 2.78 5.00
CA ALA A 312 -9.42 2.75 3.72
C ALA A 312 -10.92 3.02 3.88
N ARG A 313 -11.57 2.39 4.89
CA ARG A 313 -12.98 2.62 5.19
C ARG A 313 -13.25 4.03 5.73
N MET A 314 -12.34 4.57 6.53
CA MET A 314 -12.44 5.96 6.96
C MET A 314 -12.36 6.92 5.76
N ALA A 315 -11.37 6.77 4.88
CA ALA A 315 -11.26 7.57 3.66
C ALA A 315 -12.52 7.47 2.79
N GLU A 316 -13.06 6.26 2.60
CA GLU A 316 -14.30 6.01 1.85
C GLU A 316 -15.49 6.81 2.43
N LEU A 317 -15.67 6.82 3.76
CA LEU A 317 -16.73 7.57 4.43
C LEU A 317 -16.63 9.09 4.23
N PHE A 318 -15.43 9.60 4.02
CA PHE A 318 -15.19 11.01 3.66
C PHE A 318 -15.20 11.27 2.16
N GLY A 319 -15.50 10.26 1.32
CA GLY A 319 -15.51 10.36 -0.14
C GLY A 319 -14.14 10.52 -0.76
N MET A 320 -13.10 10.03 -0.08
CA MET A 320 -11.70 10.15 -0.49
C MET A 320 -11.17 8.85 -1.09
N GLU A 321 -10.26 8.96 -2.05
CA GLU A 321 -9.48 7.83 -2.54
C GLU A 321 -8.47 7.37 -1.48
N CYS A 322 -8.10 6.08 -1.58
CA CYS A 322 -7.07 5.48 -0.75
C CYS A 322 -6.15 4.64 -1.64
N ALA A 323 -4.87 4.99 -1.70
CA ALA A 323 -3.86 4.37 -2.54
C ALA A 323 -2.66 3.93 -1.69
N PRO A 324 -2.62 2.67 -1.22
CA PRO A 324 -1.51 2.19 -0.41
C PRO A 324 -0.14 2.40 -1.06
N HIS A 325 0.87 2.71 -0.24
CA HIS A 325 2.26 2.74 -0.66
C HIS A 325 2.81 1.32 -0.76
N ASN A 326 3.56 1.02 -1.80
CA ASN A 326 3.98 -0.35 -2.05
C ASN A 326 5.44 -0.46 -2.54
N TRP A 327 6.36 -0.13 -1.67
CA TRP A 327 7.82 -0.20 -1.91
C TRP A 327 8.51 -1.28 -1.05
N GLY A 328 7.85 -2.42 -0.90
CA GLY A 328 8.32 -3.50 -0.06
C GLY A 328 8.88 -4.69 -0.84
N GLU A 329 9.07 -5.78 -0.11
CA GLU A 329 9.38 -7.08 -0.65
C GLU A 329 8.10 -7.83 -1.04
N ALA A 330 8.23 -8.98 -1.68
CA ALA A 330 7.12 -9.71 -2.29
C ALA A 330 5.86 -9.89 -1.42
N PHE A 331 6.01 -10.18 -0.12
CA PHE A 331 4.84 -10.28 0.78
C PHE A 331 4.19 -8.93 1.05
N ASP A 332 4.95 -7.82 1.09
CA ASP A 332 4.37 -6.49 1.24
C ASP A 332 3.50 -6.15 0.04
N HIS A 333 3.98 -6.42 -1.17
CA HIS A 333 3.20 -6.27 -2.39
C HIS A 333 1.91 -7.08 -2.33
N ALA A 334 1.98 -8.34 -1.89
CA ALA A 334 0.82 -9.21 -1.76
C ALA A 334 -0.21 -8.66 -0.78
N VAL A 335 0.23 -8.21 0.38
CA VAL A 335 -0.64 -7.68 1.44
C VAL A 335 -1.36 -6.42 1.01
N HIS A 336 -0.63 -5.44 0.45
CA HIS A 336 -1.22 -4.21 -0.08
C HIS A 336 -2.21 -4.53 -1.21
N PHE A 337 -1.85 -5.46 -2.10
CA PHE A 337 -2.72 -5.86 -3.20
C PHE A 337 -4.04 -6.48 -2.72
N HIS A 338 -4.03 -7.31 -1.67
CA HIS A 338 -5.27 -7.80 -1.07
C HIS A 338 -6.15 -6.67 -0.52
N CYS A 339 -5.56 -5.67 0.12
CA CYS A 339 -6.30 -4.50 0.56
C CYS A 339 -6.91 -3.76 -0.63
N GLU A 340 -6.14 -3.47 -1.66
CA GLU A 340 -6.56 -2.74 -2.87
C GLU A 340 -7.68 -3.44 -3.63
N LEU A 341 -7.64 -4.78 -3.73
CA LEU A 341 -8.71 -5.58 -4.33
C LEU A 341 -10.03 -5.50 -3.55
N ALA A 342 -9.97 -5.24 -2.24
CA ALA A 342 -11.12 -5.14 -1.35
C ALA A 342 -11.64 -3.71 -1.17
N MET A 343 -10.88 -2.69 -1.61
CA MET A 343 -11.24 -1.28 -1.45
C MET A 343 -11.99 -0.74 -2.66
N PRO A 344 -13.22 -0.20 -2.51
CA PRO A 344 -13.94 0.44 -3.63
C PRO A 344 -13.28 1.76 -4.04
N ASN A 345 -12.62 2.45 -3.13
CA ASN A 345 -12.00 3.76 -3.27
C ASN A 345 -10.50 3.72 -3.63
N ASN A 346 -10.00 2.58 -4.12
CA ASN A 346 -8.66 2.45 -4.69
C ASN A 346 -8.72 2.46 -6.21
N VAL A 347 -7.69 3.01 -6.87
CA VAL A 347 -7.58 3.05 -8.34
C VAL A 347 -6.30 2.39 -8.83
N TRP A 348 -5.22 2.43 -8.05
CA TRP A 348 -3.88 2.11 -8.49
C TRP A 348 -3.21 1.05 -7.63
N PHE A 349 -2.38 0.22 -8.28
CA PHE A 349 -1.36 -0.60 -7.64
C PHE A 349 0.01 0.02 -7.91
N GLU A 350 0.76 0.31 -6.86
CA GLU A 350 2.13 0.77 -6.98
C GLU A 350 3.07 -0.39 -7.29
N MET A 351 3.66 -0.40 -8.48
CA MET A 351 4.62 -1.43 -8.87
C MET A 351 6.03 -0.86 -8.90
N THR A 352 6.89 -1.33 -8.01
CA THR A 352 8.32 -0.99 -8.04
C THR A 352 8.99 -1.47 -9.33
N VAL A 353 9.84 -0.64 -9.91
CA VAL A 353 10.58 -0.94 -11.14
C VAL A 353 12.10 -0.91 -10.85
N PRO A 354 12.87 -1.88 -11.40
CA PRO A 354 12.44 -2.94 -12.31
C PRO A 354 11.51 -3.96 -11.64
N GLN A 355 10.52 -4.45 -12.38
CA GLN A 355 9.60 -5.46 -11.87
C GLN A 355 10.38 -6.66 -11.34
N GLY A 356 10.02 -7.09 -10.12
CA GLY A 356 10.71 -8.18 -9.44
C GLY A 356 11.87 -7.76 -8.56
N SER A 357 12.12 -6.47 -8.38
CA SER A 357 13.11 -5.97 -7.42
C SER A 357 12.84 -6.46 -5.98
N GLY A 358 11.55 -6.63 -5.63
CA GLY A 358 11.11 -7.21 -4.35
C GLY A 358 11.01 -8.74 -4.33
N ASP A 359 11.28 -9.44 -5.45
CA ASP A 359 11.20 -10.91 -5.47
C ASP A 359 12.21 -11.54 -4.51
N ARG A 360 11.78 -12.64 -3.90
CA ARG A 360 12.64 -13.45 -3.04
C ARG A 360 12.71 -14.87 -3.58
N PRO A 361 13.91 -15.53 -3.50
CA PRO A 361 14.10 -16.87 -4.04
C PRO A 361 13.17 -17.94 -3.44
N TYR A 362 12.67 -17.68 -2.21
CA TYR A 362 11.74 -18.57 -1.53
C TYR A 362 10.27 -18.37 -1.91
N MET A 363 9.96 -17.44 -2.81
CA MET A 363 8.60 -17.26 -3.32
C MET A 363 8.43 -17.92 -4.68
N LYS A 364 7.48 -18.85 -4.81
CA LYS A 364 7.16 -19.52 -6.05
C LYS A 364 6.47 -18.61 -7.04
N ASP A 365 5.53 -17.84 -6.54
CA ASP A 365 4.71 -16.94 -7.35
C ASP A 365 5.27 -15.52 -7.37
N LYS A 366 4.99 -14.79 -8.44
CA LYS A 366 5.51 -13.44 -8.66
C LYS A 366 4.38 -12.49 -9.03
N ILE A 367 4.43 -11.28 -8.45
CA ILE A 367 3.51 -10.21 -8.81
C ILE A 367 4.07 -9.48 -10.03
N ARG A 368 3.30 -9.45 -11.10
CA ARG A 368 3.68 -8.82 -12.38
C ARG A 368 2.47 -8.15 -13.02
N ILE A 369 2.73 -7.13 -13.82
CA ILE A 369 1.69 -6.59 -14.68
C ILE A 369 1.41 -7.53 -15.85
N SER A 370 0.16 -7.57 -16.27
CA SER A 370 -0.30 -8.25 -17.47
C SER A 370 -0.33 -7.28 -18.67
N PRO A 371 -0.51 -7.75 -19.91
CA PRO A 371 -0.52 -6.90 -21.10
C PRO A 371 -1.58 -5.78 -21.07
N ASP A 372 -2.62 -5.90 -20.24
CA ASP A 372 -3.63 -4.87 -20.00
C ASP A 372 -3.17 -3.74 -19.04
N GLY A 373 -1.94 -3.83 -18.52
CA GLY A 373 -1.37 -2.88 -17.57
C GLY A 373 -1.82 -3.09 -16.12
N CYS A 374 -2.55 -4.18 -15.86
CA CYS A 374 -3.07 -4.50 -14.54
C CYS A 374 -2.29 -5.62 -13.85
N VAL A 375 -2.34 -5.64 -12.51
CA VAL A 375 -2.04 -6.81 -11.70
C VAL A 375 -3.35 -7.54 -11.41
N HIS A 376 -3.36 -8.85 -11.64
CA HIS A 376 -4.54 -9.70 -11.47
C HIS A 376 -4.52 -10.41 -10.12
N ALA A 377 -5.72 -10.55 -9.51
CA ALA A 377 -5.90 -11.12 -8.19
C ALA A 377 -5.38 -12.57 -8.10
N PRO A 378 -4.74 -12.94 -6.97
CA PRO A 378 -4.35 -14.31 -6.74
C PRO A 378 -5.58 -15.20 -6.55
N THR A 379 -5.46 -16.47 -6.94
CA THR A 379 -6.53 -17.46 -6.80
C THR A 379 -6.30 -18.41 -5.63
N ASN A 380 -5.06 -18.59 -5.19
CA ASN A 380 -4.74 -19.47 -4.08
C ASN A 380 -5.20 -18.89 -2.72
N PRO A 381 -5.54 -19.75 -1.74
CA PRO A 381 -5.96 -19.32 -0.40
C PRO A 381 -4.89 -18.52 0.34
N GLY A 382 -5.34 -17.72 1.33
CA GLY A 382 -4.48 -16.90 2.15
C GLY A 382 -3.91 -15.71 1.37
N LEU A 383 -2.61 -15.44 1.52
CA LEU A 383 -1.90 -14.42 0.73
C LEU A 383 -1.83 -14.76 -0.77
N GLY A 384 -2.16 -16.01 -1.13
CA GLY A 384 -2.19 -16.42 -2.53
C GLY A 384 -0.84 -16.70 -3.16
N TYR A 385 0.24 -16.53 -2.42
CA TYR A 385 1.62 -16.72 -2.87
C TYR A 385 2.30 -17.78 -2.02
N GLU A 386 2.78 -18.85 -2.67
CA GLU A 386 3.36 -19.98 -1.98
C GLU A 386 4.84 -19.79 -1.66
N ILE A 387 5.25 -20.29 -0.49
CA ILE A 387 6.66 -20.37 -0.10
C ILE A 387 7.27 -21.68 -0.62
N ASP A 388 8.39 -21.58 -1.33
CA ASP A 388 9.30 -22.70 -1.54
C ASP A 388 10.06 -22.98 -0.25
N ARG A 389 9.64 -24.02 0.49
CA ARG A 389 10.23 -24.39 1.77
C ARG A 389 11.68 -24.81 1.63
N ALA A 390 12.03 -25.54 0.57
CA ALA A 390 13.40 -25.97 0.34
C ALA A 390 14.32 -24.77 0.09
N ALA A 391 13.85 -23.79 -0.67
CA ALA A 391 14.60 -22.56 -0.90
C ALA A 391 14.70 -21.71 0.39
N LEU A 392 13.62 -21.59 1.17
CA LEU A 392 13.64 -20.88 2.44
C LEU A 392 14.61 -21.52 3.43
N ASP A 393 14.56 -22.84 3.60
CA ASP A 393 15.44 -23.58 4.52
C ASP A 393 16.91 -23.40 4.13
N LYS A 394 17.23 -23.43 2.82
CA LYS A 394 18.58 -23.20 2.32
C LYS A 394 19.11 -21.79 2.61
N LEU A 395 18.24 -20.78 2.64
CA LEU A 395 18.59 -19.39 2.93
C LEU A 395 18.57 -19.07 4.41
N THR A 396 18.03 -19.97 5.24
CA THR A 396 17.87 -19.75 6.68
C THR A 396 19.19 -19.96 7.41
N VAL A 397 19.66 -18.90 8.07
CA VAL A 397 20.86 -18.95 8.92
C VAL A 397 20.53 -19.57 10.29
N ARG A 398 19.37 -19.20 10.85
CA ARG A 398 18.83 -19.77 12.11
C ARG A 398 17.32 -19.60 12.17
N ILE A 399 16.69 -20.39 13.03
CA ILE A 399 15.26 -20.24 13.37
C ILE A 399 15.17 -19.73 14.80
N GLU A 400 14.53 -18.59 15.00
CA GLU A 400 14.13 -18.08 16.32
C GLU A 400 12.75 -18.67 16.66
N ARG A 401 12.64 -19.20 17.89
CA ARG A 401 11.40 -19.83 18.40
C ARG A 401 11.04 -19.30 19.76
#